data_7e5b43c3fb8820676cbbc71722aab1c1
#
_entry.id   7e5b43c3fb8820676cbbc71722aab1c1
#
_cell.length_a   1.000
_cell.length_b   1.000
_cell.length_c   1.000
_cell.angle_alpha   90.00
_cell.angle_beta   90.00
_cell.angle_gamma   90.00
#
_symmetry.space_group_name_H-M   'P 1'
#
loop_
_entity.id
_entity.type
_entity.pdbx_description
1 polymer ?
#
loop_
_entity_poly.entity_id
_entity_poly.type
_entity_poly.pdbx_seq_one_letter_code
_entity_poly.pdbx_strand_id
1 'polypeptide(L)'
;MILSVCSLFVGVLDIRPSDLLTGNVKTWEIFLISRLPRLLAILCTGIGMSVAGLIMQQLCMNKFVSPTTGATISSAQFGILLALLFAPGSTLWGRAAFSFVCAVLGTWVFVWFIQRIQFKDVVMVPLVGIMFSNIVMGVTNYLAYKYEMTQALSSWLVGHFSTVIRGRYELVWLTVPLVILAFVFANHFNIVGMGKDFSQNLGVPYDLVLFMGLTIAAMITASVVVVVGSISYIGLIVPNIVAMFKGDQIRGTLVDTALFGAVFVLVCDMIGRVVIYPYELPIELIVGIIGSILFVGLLLYRLRHGRKAVRLDKATKKTGGAA
;
A
#
# COMPACT_ATOMS: atom_id res chain seq x y z
N MET A 1 17.40 1.53 -11.33
CA MET A 1 17.61 1.32 -12.77
C MET A 1 18.15 -0.08 -13.09
N ILE A 2 19.28 -0.52 -12.54
CA ILE A 2 19.85 -1.86 -12.79
C ILE A 2 18.85 -2.98 -12.46
N LEU A 3 18.24 -2.96 -11.28
CA LEU A 3 17.24 -3.95 -10.84
C LEU A 3 16.04 -4.03 -11.79
N SER A 4 15.56 -2.90 -12.31
CA SER A 4 14.44 -2.87 -13.25
C SER A 4 14.80 -3.55 -14.58
N VAL A 5 16.02 -3.33 -15.04
CA VAL A 5 16.54 -4.02 -16.24
C VAL A 5 16.68 -5.53 -15.98
N CYS A 6 17.27 -5.92 -14.85
CA CYS A 6 17.37 -7.34 -14.47
C CYS A 6 15.99 -8.01 -14.40
N SER A 7 14.99 -7.34 -13.84
CA SER A 7 13.61 -7.88 -13.72
C SER A 7 12.96 -8.18 -15.07
N LEU A 8 13.33 -7.49 -16.15
CA LEU A 8 12.81 -7.74 -17.50
C LEU A 8 13.27 -9.10 -18.05
N PHE A 9 14.45 -9.53 -17.65
CA PHE A 9 15.07 -10.79 -18.16
C PHE A 9 14.83 -11.99 -17.22
N VAL A 10 14.50 -11.77 -15.96
CA VAL A 10 14.18 -12.84 -15.01
C VAL A 10 12.74 -13.34 -15.22
N GLY A 11 12.56 -14.64 -15.43
CA GLY A 11 11.24 -15.30 -15.50
C GLY A 11 11.28 -16.64 -16.23
N VAL A 12 10.15 -17.33 -16.27
CA VAL A 12 10.02 -18.72 -16.80
C VAL A 12 10.39 -18.82 -18.28
N LEU A 13 10.07 -17.81 -19.07
CA LEU A 13 10.49 -17.77 -20.48
C LEU A 13 11.85 -17.08 -20.58
N ASP A 14 12.86 -17.78 -21.02
CA ASP A 14 14.19 -17.23 -21.23
C ASP A 14 14.19 -16.23 -22.40
N ILE A 15 14.35 -14.96 -22.09
CA ILE A 15 14.56 -13.89 -23.06
C ILE A 15 16.02 -13.47 -22.95
N ARG A 16 16.81 -13.77 -23.99
CA ARG A 16 18.19 -13.30 -24.05
C ARG A 16 18.24 -11.87 -24.61
N PRO A 17 19.09 -11.00 -24.07
CA PRO A 17 19.29 -9.66 -24.66
C PRO A 17 19.63 -9.67 -26.14
N SER A 18 20.35 -10.71 -26.60
CA SER A 18 20.67 -10.95 -28.03
C SER A 18 19.44 -11.08 -28.90
N ASP A 19 18.36 -11.72 -28.39
CA ASP A 19 17.15 -12.01 -29.17
C ASP A 19 16.29 -10.75 -29.38
N LEU A 20 16.40 -9.80 -28.47
CA LEU A 20 15.80 -8.47 -28.64
C LEU A 20 16.57 -7.64 -29.69
N LEU A 21 17.90 -7.75 -29.71
CA LEU A 21 18.75 -7.05 -30.67
C LEU A 21 18.63 -7.62 -32.10
N THR A 22 18.37 -8.92 -32.23
CA THR A 22 18.18 -9.59 -33.54
C THR A 22 16.79 -9.36 -34.15
N GLY A 23 15.89 -8.64 -33.45
CA GLY A 23 14.56 -8.27 -33.95
C GLY A 23 13.59 -9.46 -34.07
N ASN A 24 13.76 -10.51 -33.26
CA ASN A 24 12.82 -11.63 -33.23
C ASN A 24 11.43 -11.19 -32.81
N VAL A 25 10.47 -11.22 -33.74
CA VAL A 25 9.08 -10.72 -33.52
C VAL A 25 8.41 -11.38 -32.32
N LYS A 26 8.58 -12.69 -32.11
CA LYS A 26 7.99 -13.41 -30.97
C LYS A 26 8.54 -12.92 -29.64
N THR A 27 9.84 -12.66 -29.57
CA THR A 27 10.49 -12.15 -28.34
C THR A 27 10.02 -10.73 -28.01
N TRP A 28 9.90 -9.87 -29.01
CA TRP A 28 9.35 -8.53 -28.86
C TRP A 28 7.89 -8.54 -28.42
N GLU A 29 7.10 -9.46 -28.94
CA GLU A 29 5.69 -9.62 -28.57
C GLU A 29 5.55 -10.02 -27.11
N ILE A 30 6.30 -11.02 -26.62
CA ILE A 30 6.32 -11.43 -25.21
C ILE A 30 6.79 -10.28 -24.32
N PHE A 31 7.82 -9.56 -24.74
CA PHE A 31 8.35 -8.42 -24.00
C PHE A 31 7.30 -7.32 -23.81
N LEU A 32 6.60 -6.92 -24.87
CA LEU A 32 5.59 -5.85 -24.84
C LEU A 32 4.25 -6.26 -24.19
N ILE A 33 3.87 -7.54 -24.30
CA ILE A 33 2.59 -8.02 -23.78
C ILE A 33 2.69 -8.40 -22.29
N SER A 34 3.83 -8.92 -21.84
CA SER A 34 3.97 -9.46 -20.48
C SER A 34 5.04 -8.77 -19.66
N ARG A 35 6.29 -8.67 -20.13
CA ARG A 35 7.41 -8.21 -19.31
C ARG A 35 7.34 -6.74 -18.94
N LEU A 36 7.11 -5.89 -19.92
CA LEU A 36 7.01 -4.45 -19.70
C LEU A 36 5.79 -4.06 -18.85
N PRO A 37 4.56 -4.56 -19.14
CA PRO A 37 3.40 -4.33 -18.29
C PRO A 37 3.61 -4.77 -16.84
N ARG A 38 4.21 -5.93 -16.62
CA ARG A 38 4.51 -6.43 -15.28
C ARG A 38 5.47 -5.50 -14.54
N LEU A 39 6.58 -5.08 -15.14
CA LEU A 39 7.53 -4.14 -14.53
C LEU A 39 6.85 -2.83 -14.15
N LEU A 40 6.06 -2.25 -15.06
CA LEU A 40 5.33 -1.00 -14.83
C LEU A 40 4.32 -1.15 -13.68
N ALA A 41 3.59 -2.26 -13.64
CA ALA A 41 2.67 -2.56 -12.55
C ALA A 41 3.39 -2.72 -11.20
N ILE A 42 4.54 -3.38 -11.16
CA ILE A 42 5.37 -3.51 -9.95
C ILE A 42 5.79 -2.13 -9.43
N LEU A 43 6.33 -1.28 -10.31
CA LEU A 43 6.78 0.06 -9.95
C LEU A 43 5.62 0.93 -9.46
N CYS A 44 4.51 0.98 -10.20
CA CYS A 44 3.32 1.74 -9.80
C CYS A 44 2.72 1.23 -8.49
N THR A 45 2.68 -0.08 -8.26
CA THR A 45 2.21 -0.68 -7.02
C THR A 45 3.10 -0.31 -5.85
N GLY A 46 4.42 -0.45 -6.00
CA GLY A 46 5.38 -0.11 -4.96
C GLY A 46 5.34 1.37 -4.58
N ILE A 47 5.34 2.25 -5.58
CA ILE A 47 5.20 3.70 -5.40
C ILE A 47 3.85 4.02 -4.74
N GLY A 48 2.75 3.57 -5.34
CA GLY A 48 1.40 3.92 -4.92
C GLY A 48 1.09 3.47 -3.50
N MET A 49 1.30 2.19 -3.18
CA MET A 49 1.00 1.64 -1.86
C MET A 49 1.85 2.26 -0.76
N SER A 50 3.12 2.57 -1.04
CA SER A 50 4.00 3.25 -0.08
C SER A 50 3.57 4.68 0.19
N VAL A 51 3.19 5.42 -0.86
CA VAL A 51 2.68 6.80 -0.73
C VAL A 51 1.33 6.82 -0.03
N ALA A 52 0.40 5.91 -0.38
CA ALA A 52 -0.89 5.78 0.29
C ALA A 52 -0.71 5.49 1.79
N GLY A 53 0.23 4.60 2.14
CA GLY A 53 0.60 4.32 3.52
C GLY A 53 1.13 5.55 4.25
N LEU A 54 2.06 6.30 3.65
CA LEU A 54 2.62 7.53 4.22
C LEU A 54 1.52 8.57 4.49
N ILE A 55 0.60 8.79 3.55
CA ILE A 55 -0.52 9.71 3.71
C ILE A 55 -1.40 9.27 4.88
N MET A 56 -1.78 7.98 4.94
CA MET A 56 -2.64 7.47 6.01
C MET A 56 -1.97 7.58 7.38
N GLN A 57 -0.67 7.24 7.48
CA GLN A 57 0.09 7.38 8.73
C GLN A 57 0.11 8.81 9.24
N GLN A 58 0.31 9.76 8.35
CA GLN A 58 0.36 11.18 8.70
C GLN A 58 -1.01 11.73 9.10
N LEU A 59 -2.04 11.49 8.28
CA LEU A 59 -3.37 12.02 8.51
C LEU A 59 -4.07 11.39 9.72
N CYS A 60 -3.80 10.12 10.00
CA CYS A 60 -4.27 9.46 11.22
C CYS A 60 -3.37 9.71 12.43
N MET A 61 -2.29 10.48 12.28
CA MET A 61 -1.27 10.73 13.33
C MET A 61 -0.78 9.43 13.97
N ASN A 62 -0.66 8.37 13.18
CA ASN A 62 -0.34 7.04 13.68
C ASN A 62 0.47 6.24 12.65
N LYS A 63 1.70 5.88 13.01
CA LYS A 63 2.66 5.17 12.16
C LYS A 63 2.30 3.70 11.89
N PHE A 64 1.30 3.15 12.58
CA PHE A 64 0.83 1.79 12.40
C PHE A 64 -0.41 1.70 11.50
N VAL A 65 -0.93 2.82 11.03
CA VAL A 65 -2.03 2.85 10.07
C VAL A 65 -1.50 2.68 8.65
N SER A 66 -2.21 1.90 7.87
CA SER A 66 -1.93 1.64 6.46
C SER A 66 -3.24 1.31 5.73
N PRO A 67 -3.27 1.23 4.41
CA PRO A 67 -4.47 0.80 3.69
C PRO A 67 -5.03 -0.56 4.13
N THR A 68 -4.17 -1.46 4.61
CA THR A 68 -4.58 -2.77 5.15
C THR A 68 -5.25 -2.66 6.52
N THR A 69 -4.74 -1.81 7.41
CA THR A 69 -5.29 -1.63 8.76
C THR A 69 -6.40 -0.57 8.80
N GLY A 70 -6.53 0.27 7.77
CA GLY A 70 -7.54 1.31 7.64
C GLY A 70 -8.83 0.88 6.94
N ALA A 71 -9.09 -0.43 6.81
CA ALA A 71 -10.24 -1.02 6.14
C ALA A 71 -10.38 -0.70 4.63
N THR A 72 -9.42 0.01 4.04
CA THR A 72 -9.48 0.41 2.62
C THR A 72 -9.45 -0.80 1.70
N ILE A 73 -8.55 -1.77 1.96
CA ILE A 73 -8.42 -2.98 1.13
C ILE A 73 -9.67 -3.86 1.25
N SER A 74 -10.16 -4.12 2.46
CA SER A 74 -11.36 -4.93 2.67
C SER A 74 -12.59 -4.30 2.02
N SER A 75 -12.71 -2.99 2.05
CA SER A 75 -13.79 -2.27 1.35
C SER A 75 -13.64 -2.31 -0.16
N ALA A 76 -12.41 -2.22 -0.70
CA ALA A 76 -12.15 -2.41 -2.13
C ALA A 76 -12.54 -3.82 -2.60
N GLN A 77 -12.22 -4.84 -1.80
CA GLN A 77 -12.57 -6.24 -2.05
C GLN A 77 -14.10 -6.46 -2.03
N PHE A 78 -14.77 -5.84 -1.06
CA PHE A 78 -16.24 -5.84 -1.04
C PHE A 78 -16.82 -5.22 -2.32
N GLY A 79 -16.26 -4.14 -2.82
CA GLY A 79 -16.65 -3.54 -4.10
C GLY A 79 -16.44 -4.46 -5.29
N ILE A 80 -15.36 -5.25 -5.33
CA ILE A 80 -15.15 -6.26 -6.36
C ILE A 80 -16.25 -7.34 -6.29
N LEU A 81 -16.60 -7.81 -5.09
CA LEU A 81 -17.68 -8.77 -4.92
C LEU A 81 -19.01 -8.19 -5.42
N LEU A 82 -19.34 -6.95 -5.08
CA LEU A 82 -20.57 -6.31 -5.58
C LEU A 82 -20.58 -6.21 -7.11
N ALA A 83 -19.43 -5.90 -7.73
CA ALA A 83 -19.32 -5.89 -9.19
C ALA A 83 -19.57 -7.27 -9.79
N LEU A 84 -19.04 -8.34 -9.18
CA LEU A 84 -19.27 -9.71 -9.64
C LEU A 84 -20.74 -10.15 -9.50
N LEU A 85 -21.44 -9.69 -8.45
CA LEU A 85 -22.83 -10.04 -8.19
C LEU A 85 -23.83 -9.25 -9.07
N PHE A 86 -23.65 -7.93 -9.14
CA PHE A 86 -24.63 -7.04 -9.80
C PHE A 86 -24.30 -6.75 -11.26
N ALA A 87 -23.04 -6.93 -11.66
CA ALA A 87 -22.57 -6.68 -13.02
C ALA A 87 -21.58 -7.76 -13.48
N PRO A 88 -22.01 -9.05 -13.58
CA PRO A 88 -21.09 -10.17 -13.87
C PRO A 88 -20.39 -10.04 -15.22
N GLY A 89 -20.98 -9.34 -16.20
CA GLY A 89 -20.37 -9.02 -17.49
C GLY A 89 -19.54 -7.73 -17.51
N SER A 90 -19.29 -7.09 -16.36
CA SER A 90 -18.57 -5.81 -16.31
C SER A 90 -17.12 -5.97 -16.77
N THR A 91 -16.67 -4.95 -17.48
CA THR A 91 -15.25 -4.78 -17.83
C THR A 91 -14.41 -4.58 -16.58
N LEU A 92 -13.09 -4.66 -16.72
CA LEU A 92 -12.15 -4.35 -15.64
C LEU A 92 -12.40 -2.94 -15.05
N TRP A 93 -12.74 -1.96 -15.91
CA TRP A 93 -13.10 -0.59 -15.50
C TRP A 93 -14.39 -0.55 -14.67
N GLY A 94 -15.40 -1.35 -15.01
CA GLY A 94 -16.62 -1.46 -14.20
C GLY A 94 -16.33 -2.00 -12.80
N ARG A 95 -15.54 -3.07 -12.69
CA ARG A 95 -15.10 -3.61 -11.39
C ARG A 95 -14.26 -2.61 -10.59
N ALA A 96 -13.41 -1.85 -11.28
CA ALA A 96 -12.66 -0.76 -10.67
C ALA A 96 -13.57 0.31 -10.06
N ALA A 97 -14.62 0.71 -10.78
CA ALA A 97 -15.56 1.72 -10.29
C ALA A 97 -16.24 1.29 -8.99
N PHE A 98 -16.75 0.04 -8.92
CA PHE A 98 -17.32 -0.51 -7.68
C PHE A 98 -16.28 -0.56 -6.55
N SER A 99 -15.06 -1.02 -6.86
CA SER A 99 -13.96 -1.09 -5.90
C SER A 99 -13.59 0.28 -5.38
N PHE A 100 -13.48 1.31 -6.25
CA PHE A 100 -13.18 2.69 -5.86
C PHE A 100 -14.24 3.28 -4.94
N VAL A 101 -15.51 3.16 -5.32
CA VAL A 101 -16.62 3.69 -4.52
C VAL A 101 -16.62 3.04 -3.13
N CYS A 102 -16.53 1.71 -3.06
CA CYS A 102 -16.52 1.00 -1.79
C CYS A 102 -15.26 1.31 -0.96
N ALA A 103 -14.07 1.41 -1.57
CA ALA A 103 -12.83 1.75 -0.89
C ALA A 103 -12.90 3.15 -0.26
N VAL A 104 -13.39 4.13 -1.01
CA VAL A 104 -13.55 5.51 -0.54
C VAL A 104 -14.58 5.58 0.58
N LEU A 105 -15.78 5.01 0.37
CA LEU A 105 -16.84 5.00 1.39
C LEU A 105 -16.39 4.29 2.67
N GLY A 106 -15.78 3.11 2.56
CA GLY A 106 -15.29 2.36 3.71
C GLY A 106 -14.19 3.10 4.46
N THR A 107 -13.28 3.75 3.74
CA THR A 107 -12.23 4.59 4.37
C THR A 107 -12.84 5.79 5.07
N TRP A 108 -13.85 6.44 4.49
CA TRP A 108 -14.53 7.58 5.12
C TRP A 108 -15.30 7.18 6.38
N VAL A 109 -16.03 6.06 6.34
CA VAL A 109 -16.73 5.53 7.51
C VAL A 109 -15.74 5.20 8.62
N PHE A 110 -14.63 4.55 8.30
CA PHE A 110 -13.55 4.24 9.24
C PHE A 110 -12.99 5.51 9.90
N VAL A 111 -12.68 6.53 9.10
CA VAL A 111 -12.12 7.78 9.63
C VAL A 111 -13.14 8.56 10.45
N TRP A 112 -14.38 8.64 9.98
CA TRP A 112 -15.48 9.26 10.76
C TRP A 112 -15.63 8.57 12.12
N PHE A 113 -15.57 7.24 12.16
CA PHE A 113 -15.64 6.48 13.39
C PHE A 113 -14.45 6.78 14.32
N ILE A 114 -13.22 6.80 13.79
CA ILE A 114 -12.01 7.13 14.57
C ILE A 114 -12.06 8.54 15.15
N GLN A 115 -12.60 9.51 14.40
CA GLN A 115 -12.72 10.89 14.90
C GLN A 115 -13.70 11.02 16.10
N ARG A 116 -14.65 10.09 16.23
CA ARG A 116 -15.60 10.06 17.35
C ARG A 116 -15.05 9.39 18.60
N ILE A 117 -13.97 8.62 18.50
CA ILE A 117 -13.34 7.96 19.65
C ILE A 117 -12.50 9.00 20.43
N GLN A 118 -12.78 9.15 21.72
CA GLN A 118 -12.07 10.11 22.58
C GLN A 118 -10.66 9.66 22.96
N PHE A 119 -10.40 8.35 23.03
CA PHE A 119 -9.10 7.78 23.38
C PHE A 119 -8.29 7.50 22.10
N LYS A 120 -7.30 8.34 21.84
CA LYS A 120 -6.43 8.21 20.65
C LYS A 120 -5.06 7.60 21.01
N ASP A 121 -5.08 6.46 21.67
CA ASP A 121 -3.85 5.69 21.89
C ASP A 121 -3.29 5.16 20.57
N VAL A 122 -1.96 5.13 20.47
CA VAL A 122 -1.23 4.68 19.26
C VAL A 122 -1.68 3.28 18.80
N VAL A 123 -2.09 2.41 19.72
CA VAL A 123 -2.53 1.03 19.43
C VAL A 123 -4.02 0.96 19.08
N MET A 124 -4.85 1.87 19.62
CA MET A 124 -6.32 1.82 19.41
C MET A 124 -6.73 2.03 17.96
N VAL A 125 -6.10 2.95 17.26
CA VAL A 125 -6.48 3.29 15.88
C VAL A 125 -6.31 2.10 14.92
N PRO A 126 -5.15 1.41 14.87
CA PRO A 126 -5.00 0.19 14.09
C PRO A 126 -5.94 -0.94 14.53
N LEU A 127 -6.15 -1.09 15.84
CA LEU A 127 -7.03 -2.14 16.37
C LEU A 127 -8.48 -1.97 15.87
N VAL A 128 -9.01 -0.77 15.99
CA VAL A 128 -10.34 -0.42 15.45
C VAL A 128 -10.40 -0.65 13.94
N GLY A 129 -9.34 -0.29 13.22
CA GLY A 129 -9.26 -0.53 11.77
C GLY A 129 -9.31 -2.01 11.40
N ILE A 130 -8.58 -2.86 12.14
CA ILE A 130 -8.62 -4.31 11.97
C ILE A 130 -10.02 -4.86 12.30
N MET A 131 -10.65 -4.40 13.38
CA MET A 131 -12.02 -4.82 13.72
C MET A 131 -13.01 -4.43 12.64
N PHE A 132 -12.94 -3.19 12.14
CA PHE A 132 -13.80 -2.73 11.06
C PHE A 132 -13.54 -3.53 9.76
N SER A 133 -12.28 -3.78 9.43
CA SER A 133 -11.89 -4.64 8.29
C SER A 133 -12.50 -6.04 8.41
N ASN A 134 -12.47 -6.64 9.61
CA ASN A 134 -13.03 -7.97 9.85
C ASN A 134 -14.55 -8.00 9.70
N ILE A 135 -15.26 -6.93 10.08
CA ILE A 135 -16.71 -6.80 9.85
C ILE A 135 -17.01 -6.78 8.35
N VAL A 136 -16.31 -5.94 7.58
CA VAL A 136 -16.47 -5.86 6.14
C VAL A 136 -16.13 -7.19 5.46
N MET A 137 -15.02 -7.83 5.86
CA MET A 137 -14.62 -9.16 5.38
C MET A 137 -15.65 -10.25 5.72
N GLY A 138 -16.22 -10.22 6.93
CA GLY A 138 -17.29 -11.15 7.35
C GLY A 138 -18.52 -11.05 6.44
N VAL A 139 -18.98 -9.84 6.17
CA VAL A 139 -20.09 -9.59 5.24
C VAL A 139 -19.72 -10.03 3.83
N THR A 140 -18.52 -9.71 3.37
CA THR A 140 -17.99 -10.09 2.05
C THR A 140 -17.98 -11.62 1.89
N ASN A 141 -17.42 -12.33 2.86
CA ASN A 141 -17.32 -13.79 2.83
C ASN A 141 -18.70 -14.47 2.92
N TYR A 142 -19.61 -13.94 3.74
CA TYR A 142 -20.99 -14.45 3.82
C TYR A 142 -21.70 -14.33 2.46
N LEU A 143 -21.62 -13.16 1.82
CA LEU A 143 -22.24 -12.96 0.50
C LEU A 143 -21.56 -13.82 -0.58
N ALA A 144 -20.23 -13.91 -0.56
CA ALA A 144 -19.49 -14.74 -1.49
C ALA A 144 -19.87 -16.24 -1.35
N TYR A 145 -20.05 -16.71 -0.12
CA TYR A 145 -20.52 -18.07 0.16
C TYR A 145 -21.96 -18.29 -0.32
N LYS A 146 -22.86 -17.36 0.03
CA LYS A 146 -24.29 -17.45 -0.33
C LYS A 146 -24.53 -17.51 -1.84
N TYR A 147 -23.71 -16.82 -2.62
CA TYR A 147 -23.81 -16.75 -4.08
C TYR A 147 -22.80 -17.61 -4.83
N GLU A 148 -22.13 -18.54 -4.13
CA GLU A 148 -21.13 -19.46 -4.69
C GLU A 148 -19.96 -18.77 -5.40
N MET A 149 -19.63 -17.54 -4.99
CA MET A 149 -18.56 -16.70 -5.56
C MET A 149 -17.24 -16.80 -4.81
N THR A 150 -17.12 -17.68 -3.81
CA THR A 150 -15.94 -17.78 -2.93
C THR A 150 -14.66 -18.03 -3.72
N GLN A 151 -14.70 -18.96 -4.70
CA GLN A 151 -13.53 -19.27 -5.52
C GLN A 151 -13.14 -18.09 -6.44
N ALA A 152 -14.13 -17.45 -7.06
CA ALA A 152 -13.89 -16.27 -7.90
C ALA A 152 -13.29 -15.12 -7.08
N LEU A 153 -13.84 -14.86 -5.90
CA LEU A 153 -13.33 -13.83 -5.00
C LEU A 153 -11.90 -14.14 -4.55
N SER A 154 -11.64 -15.38 -4.10
CA SER A 154 -10.29 -15.80 -3.64
C SER A 154 -9.24 -15.63 -4.71
N SER A 155 -9.53 -15.98 -5.97
CA SER A 155 -8.59 -15.81 -7.08
C SER A 155 -8.28 -14.33 -7.40
N TRP A 156 -9.19 -13.40 -7.07
CA TRP A 156 -8.96 -11.97 -7.22
C TRP A 156 -8.21 -11.35 -6.04
N LEU A 157 -8.30 -11.96 -4.84
CA LEU A 157 -7.72 -11.41 -3.63
C LEU A 157 -6.22 -11.71 -3.49
N VAL A 158 -5.76 -12.85 -3.98
CA VAL A 158 -4.35 -13.22 -3.92
C VAL A 158 -3.52 -12.27 -4.78
N GLY A 159 -2.64 -11.52 -4.14
CA GLY A 159 -1.76 -10.58 -4.84
C GLY A 159 -0.70 -11.31 -5.68
N HIS A 160 -0.73 -11.11 -6.99
CA HIS A 160 0.24 -11.71 -7.92
C HIS A 160 0.41 -10.85 -9.19
N PHE A 161 1.64 -10.81 -9.70
CA PHE A 161 1.96 -10.09 -10.93
C PHE A 161 1.96 -10.98 -12.18
N SER A 162 1.76 -12.30 -12.03
CA SER A 162 1.77 -13.24 -13.15
C SER A 162 0.61 -13.05 -14.14
N THR A 163 -0.52 -12.50 -13.68
CA THR A 163 -1.69 -12.21 -14.52
C THR A 163 -1.70 -10.80 -15.12
N VAL A 164 -0.67 -10.01 -14.83
CA VAL A 164 -0.55 -8.64 -15.33
C VAL A 164 -0.02 -8.68 -16.76
N ILE A 165 -0.94 -8.42 -17.70
CA ILE A 165 -0.66 -8.39 -19.13
C ILE A 165 -1.24 -7.12 -19.76
N ARG A 166 -0.82 -6.80 -20.96
CA ARG A 166 -1.38 -5.72 -21.77
C ARG A 166 -2.91 -5.88 -21.90
N GLY A 167 -3.68 -4.82 -21.69
CA GLY A 167 -5.15 -4.83 -21.68
C GLY A 167 -5.76 -5.01 -20.29
N ARG A 168 -4.95 -5.31 -19.25
CA ARG A 168 -5.43 -5.48 -17.87
C ARG A 168 -4.68 -4.64 -16.84
N TYR A 169 -3.49 -4.11 -17.16
CA TYR A 169 -2.66 -3.37 -16.21
C TYR A 169 -2.89 -1.85 -16.25
N GLU A 170 -3.60 -1.36 -17.25
CA GLU A 170 -3.73 0.08 -17.55
C GLU A 170 -4.35 0.86 -16.38
N LEU A 171 -5.19 0.21 -15.56
CA LEU A 171 -5.77 0.84 -14.38
C LEU A 171 -4.72 1.23 -13.32
N VAL A 172 -3.57 0.56 -13.28
CA VAL A 172 -2.48 0.92 -12.36
C VAL A 172 -1.91 2.30 -12.69
N TRP A 173 -1.99 2.75 -13.95
CA TRP A 173 -1.57 4.10 -14.34
C TRP A 173 -2.31 5.20 -13.61
N LEU A 174 -3.52 4.91 -13.08
CA LEU A 174 -4.25 5.86 -12.24
C LEU A 174 -3.47 6.21 -10.94
N THR A 175 -2.57 5.36 -10.50
CA THR A 175 -1.69 5.67 -9.35
C THR A 175 -0.78 6.86 -9.65
N VAL A 176 -0.34 7.05 -10.89
CA VAL A 176 0.62 8.10 -11.26
C VAL A 176 0.04 9.51 -11.01
N PRO A 177 -1.11 9.92 -11.60
CA PRO A 177 -1.68 11.22 -11.31
C PRO A 177 -2.08 11.39 -9.84
N LEU A 178 -2.51 10.32 -9.16
CA LEU A 178 -2.85 10.39 -7.74
C LEU A 178 -1.60 10.60 -6.86
N VAL A 179 -0.47 9.98 -7.18
CA VAL A 179 0.81 10.22 -6.51
C VAL A 179 1.31 11.64 -6.78
N ILE A 180 1.15 12.17 -8.00
CA ILE A 180 1.46 13.56 -8.31
C ILE A 180 0.60 14.51 -7.47
N LEU A 181 -0.71 14.25 -7.36
CA LEU A 181 -1.60 15.01 -6.47
C LEU A 181 -1.14 14.93 -5.01
N ALA A 182 -0.76 13.74 -4.53
CA ALA A 182 -0.22 13.57 -3.19
C ALA A 182 1.03 14.44 -2.96
N PHE A 183 1.87 14.58 -3.98
CA PHE A 183 3.05 15.44 -3.97
C PHE A 183 2.69 16.93 -3.85
N VAL A 184 1.72 17.39 -4.64
CA VAL A 184 1.24 18.77 -4.62
C VAL A 184 0.66 19.12 -3.24
N PHE A 185 -0.10 18.21 -2.64
CA PHE A 185 -0.73 18.41 -1.34
C PHE A 185 0.14 18.00 -0.15
N ALA A 186 1.38 17.55 -0.33
CA ALA A 186 2.25 17.03 0.72
C ALA A 186 2.43 17.99 1.92
N ASN A 187 2.54 19.30 1.65
CA ASN A 187 2.61 20.32 2.71
C ASN A 187 1.33 20.39 3.55
N HIS A 188 0.16 20.32 2.91
CA HIS A 188 -1.13 20.36 3.59
C HIS A 188 -1.30 19.12 4.48
N PHE A 189 -0.90 17.94 3.98
CA PHE A 189 -0.91 16.70 4.77
C PHE A 189 0.03 16.78 5.97
N ASN A 190 1.19 17.43 5.82
CA ASN A 190 2.13 17.63 6.92
C ASN A 190 1.53 18.52 8.03
N ILE A 191 0.86 19.62 7.64
CA ILE A 191 0.19 20.54 8.59
C ILE A 191 -0.96 19.82 9.30
N VAL A 192 -1.82 19.10 8.56
CA VAL A 192 -2.94 18.34 9.12
C VAL A 192 -2.47 17.24 10.07
N GLY A 193 -1.34 16.61 9.79
CA GLY A 193 -0.71 15.64 10.67
C GLY A 193 -0.18 16.17 12.00
N MET A 194 -0.14 17.50 12.17
CA MET A 194 0.18 18.16 13.47
C MET A 194 -1.04 18.34 14.36
N GLY A 195 -2.23 18.04 13.85
CA GLY A 195 -3.48 18.10 14.60
C GLY A 195 -4.42 19.21 14.15
N LYS A 196 -5.69 19.11 14.62
CA LYS A 196 -6.78 19.97 14.16
C LYS A 196 -6.58 21.44 14.54
N ASP A 197 -6.24 21.69 15.80
CA ASP A 197 -6.08 23.06 16.33
C ASP A 197 -4.92 23.78 15.63
N PHE A 198 -3.81 23.08 15.43
CA PHE A 198 -2.64 23.62 14.74
C PHE A 198 -2.95 23.98 13.29
N SER A 199 -3.64 23.07 12.57
CA SER A 199 -4.04 23.28 11.17
C SER A 199 -4.96 24.48 11.01
N GLN A 200 -5.95 24.63 11.88
CA GLN A 200 -6.90 25.73 11.84
C GLN A 200 -6.23 27.08 12.12
N ASN A 201 -5.28 27.12 13.06
CA ASN A 201 -4.51 28.33 13.37
C ASN A 201 -3.62 28.78 12.18
N LEU A 202 -3.20 27.85 11.32
CA LEU A 202 -2.48 28.14 10.08
C LEU A 202 -3.39 28.41 8.87
N GLY A 203 -4.73 28.46 9.08
CA GLY A 203 -5.70 28.70 8.02
C GLY A 203 -5.93 27.51 7.08
N VAL A 204 -5.47 26.30 7.44
CA VAL A 204 -5.66 25.08 6.63
C VAL A 204 -6.96 24.39 7.04
N PRO A 205 -7.89 24.14 6.09
CA PRO A 205 -9.16 23.47 6.39
C PRO A 205 -8.92 21.97 6.67
N TYR A 206 -8.77 21.63 7.96
CA TYR A 206 -8.41 20.29 8.45
C TYR A 206 -9.28 19.20 7.85
N ASP A 207 -10.61 19.32 7.96
CA ASP A 207 -11.54 18.26 7.56
C ASP A 207 -11.52 18.01 6.05
N LEU A 208 -11.37 19.07 5.23
CA LEU A 208 -11.27 18.96 3.77
C LEU A 208 -9.97 18.27 3.34
N VAL A 209 -8.84 18.69 3.90
CA VAL A 209 -7.52 18.12 3.54
C VAL A 209 -7.42 16.66 4.01
N LEU A 210 -7.95 16.34 5.18
CA LEU A 210 -8.06 14.97 5.68
C LEU A 210 -8.86 14.10 4.69
N PHE A 211 -10.06 14.57 4.31
CA PHE A 211 -10.93 13.89 3.38
C PHE A 211 -10.27 13.67 2.01
N MET A 212 -9.63 14.69 1.44
CA MET A 212 -8.93 14.60 0.17
C MET A 212 -7.76 13.60 0.24
N GLY A 213 -6.93 13.68 1.27
CA GLY A 213 -5.77 12.80 1.38
C GLY A 213 -6.16 11.33 1.55
N LEU A 214 -7.19 11.04 2.35
CA LEU A 214 -7.68 9.69 2.53
C LEU A 214 -8.40 9.16 1.28
N THR A 215 -9.08 10.03 0.53
CA THR A 215 -9.66 9.68 -0.78
C THR A 215 -8.55 9.31 -1.78
N ILE A 216 -7.49 10.11 -1.86
CA ILE A 216 -6.32 9.80 -2.71
C ILE A 216 -5.72 8.45 -2.32
N ALA A 217 -5.48 8.20 -1.03
CA ALA A 217 -4.94 6.94 -0.56
C ALA A 217 -5.87 5.74 -0.88
N ALA A 218 -7.19 5.91 -0.71
CA ALA A 218 -8.19 4.89 -1.04
C ALA A 218 -8.22 4.58 -2.54
N MET A 219 -8.18 5.60 -3.40
CA MET A 219 -8.17 5.42 -4.86
C MET A 219 -6.88 4.74 -5.35
N ILE A 220 -5.71 5.12 -4.82
CA ILE A 220 -4.45 4.44 -5.11
C ILE A 220 -4.57 2.96 -4.73
N THR A 221 -5.02 2.67 -3.52
CA THR A 221 -5.15 1.31 -3.02
C THR A 221 -6.12 0.49 -3.87
N ALA A 222 -7.29 1.04 -4.21
CA ALA A 222 -8.26 0.36 -5.04
C ALA A 222 -7.74 0.06 -6.45
N SER A 223 -6.99 1.00 -7.08
CA SER A 223 -6.38 0.76 -8.39
C SER A 223 -5.38 -0.39 -8.38
N VAL A 224 -4.61 -0.53 -7.31
CA VAL A 224 -3.66 -1.64 -7.12
C VAL A 224 -4.42 -2.95 -6.88
N VAL A 225 -5.38 -2.96 -5.95
CA VAL A 225 -6.14 -4.17 -5.57
C VAL A 225 -6.89 -4.77 -6.77
N VAL A 226 -7.47 -3.94 -7.63
CA VAL A 226 -8.19 -4.41 -8.83
C VAL A 226 -7.27 -5.09 -9.83
N VAL A 227 -6.04 -4.62 -9.99
CA VAL A 227 -5.10 -5.12 -11.02
C VAL A 227 -4.22 -6.25 -10.51
N VAL A 228 -3.70 -6.09 -9.30
CA VAL A 228 -2.66 -6.98 -8.73
C VAL A 228 -3.22 -7.89 -7.65
N GLY A 229 -4.32 -7.50 -7.01
CA GLY A 229 -4.85 -8.14 -5.82
C GLY A 229 -4.36 -7.47 -4.53
N SER A 230 -4.64 -8.10 -3.39
CA SER A 230 -4.25 -7.61 -2.08
C SER A 230 -2.75 -7.78 -1.87
N ILE A 231 -2.08 -6.73 -1.40
CA ILE A 231 -0.69 -6.81 -0.96
C ILE A 231 -0.58 -6.09 0.40
N SER A 232 -0.26 -6.88 1.42
CA SER A 232 -0.14 -6.38 2.78
C SER A 232 1.24 -5.74 3.04
N TYR A 233 1.36 -5.02 4.15
CA TYR A 233 2.61 -4.50 4.71
C TYR A 233 3.35 -3.39 3.95
N ILE A 234 3.26 -3.22 2.65
CA ILE A 234 4.03 -2.22 1.89
C ILE A 234 3.80 -0.81 2.46
N GLY A 235 2.54 -0.40 2.57
CA GLY A 235 2.14 0.91 3.11
C GLY A 235 2.43 1.10 4.60
N LEU A 236 2.73 0.02 5.33
CA LEU A 236 3.13 0.08 6.73
C LEU A 236 4.64 0.21 6.88
N ILE A 237 5.39 -0.63 6.20
CA ILE A 237 6.82 -0.85 6.45
C ILE A 237 7.66 0.21 5.74
N VAL A 238 7.39 0.45 4.47
CA VAL A 238 8.20 1.35 3.65
C VAL A 238 8.27 2.77 4.23
N PRO A 239 7.15 3.44 4.56
CA PRO A 239 7.21 4.78 5.17
C PRO A 239 7.93 4.77 6.52
N ASN A 240 7.74 3.72 7.32
CA ASN A 240 8.37 3.61 8.63
C ASN A 240 9.90 3.45 8.54
N ILE A 241 10.40 2.67 7.56
CA ILE A 241 11.84 2.53 7.31
C ILE A 241 12.41 3.87 6.87
N VAL A 242 11.79 4.55 5.90
CA VAL A 242 12.28 5.85 5.41
C VAL A 242 12.28 6.89 6.51
N ALA A 243 11.23 6.94 7.34
CA ALA A 243 11.13 7.85 8.47
C ALA A 243 12.24 7.65 9.52
N MET A 244 12.76 6.43 9.68
CA MET A 244 13.90 6.17 10.57
C MET A 244 15.19 6.86 10.13
N PHE A 245 15.40 7.02 8.82
CA PHE A 245 16.62 7.60 8.27
C PHE A 245 16.50 9.10 7.99
N LYS A 246 15.31 9.58 7.59
CA LYS A 246 15.11 10.97 7.13
C LYS A 246 14.13 11.78 7.99
N GLY A 247 13.52 11.17 9.00
CA GLY A 247 12.53 11.85 9.85
C GLY A 247 11.10 11.78 9.26
N ASP A 248 10.19 12.52 9.89
CA ASP A 248 8.74 12.36 9.69
C ASP A 248 8.10 13.41 8.75
N GLN A 249 8.88 14.29 8.13
CA GLN A 249 8.35 15.30 7.21
C GLN A 249 7.97 14.69 5.87
N ILE A 250 6.67 14.68 5.53
CA ILE A 250 6.17 14.11 4.27
C ILE A 250 6.90 14.67 3.04
N ARG A 251 7.04 16.01 2.96
CA ARG A 251 7.65 16.64 1.78
C ARG A 251 9.08 16.16 1.52
N GLY A 252 9.85 15.93 2.60
CA GLY A 252 11.23 15.46 2.49
C GLY A 252 11.36 13.96 2.26
N THR A 253 10.35 13.17 2.61
CA THR A 253 10.41 11.71 2.60
C THR A 253 9.54 11.05 1.52
N LEU A 254 8.63 11.80 0.88
CA LEU A 254 7.67 11.24 -0.07
C LEU A 254 8.36 10.61 -1.29
N VAL A 255 9.36 11.29 -1.88
CA VAL A 255 10.13 10.73 -3.02
C VAL A 255 10.88 9.48 -2.62
N ASP A 256 11.56 9.54 -1.46
CA ASP A 256 12.33 8.40 -0.97
C ASP A 256 11.42 7.21 -0.64
N THR A 257 10.24 7.49 -0.06
CA THR A 257 9.22 6.47 0.21
C THR A 257 8.72 5.84 -1.09
N ALA A 258 8.44 6.65 -2.10
CA ALA A 258 8.02 6.17 -3.41
C ALA A 258 9.10 5.28 -4.07
N LEU A 259 10.35 5.75 -4.10
CA LEU A 259 11.47 5.03 -4.70
C LEU A 259 11.81 3.74 -3.92
N PHE A 260 11.86 3.82 -2.59
CA PHE A 260 12.12 2.65 -1.76
C PHE A 260 11.01 1.61 -1.89
N GLY A 261 9.74 2.05 -1.96
CA GLY A 261 8.60 1.17 -2.21
C GLY A 261 8.68 0.45 -3.56
N ALA A 262 9.04 1.17 -4.63
CA ALA A 262 9.28 0.58 -5.94
C ALA A 262 10.36 -0.50 -5.91
N VAL A 263 11.51 -0.20 -5.29
CA VAL A 263 12.63 -1.13 -5.15
C VAL A 263 12.24 -2.33 -4.29
N PHE A 264 11.55 -2.11 -3.18
CA PHE A 264 11.13 -3.18 -2.27
C PHE A 264 10.22 -4.20 -2.96
N VAL A 265 9.17 -3.74 -3.65
CA VAL A 265 8.25 -4.63 -4.37
C VAL A 265 8.96 -5.34 -5.52
N LEU A 266 9.85 -4.64 -6.24
CA LEU A 266 10.62 -5.22 -7.33
C LEU A 266 11.53 -6.36 -6.85
N VAL A 267 12.23 -6.17 -5.73
CA VAL A 267 13.07 -7.21 -5.12
C VAL A 267 12.22 -8.39 -4.66
N CYS A 268 11.09 -8.14 -3.99
CA CYS A 268 10.19 -9.20 -3.57
C CYS A 268 9.62 -10.00 -4.75
N ASP A 269 9.25 -9.34 -5.85
CA ASP A 269 8.76 -10.01 -7.06
C ASP A 269 9.87 -10.86 -7.72
N MET A 270 11.10 -10.36 -7.79
CA MET A 270 12.24 -11.14 -8.29
C MET A 270 12.51 -12.39 -7.45
N ILE A 271 12.45 -12.27 -6.11
CA ILE A 271 12.58 -13.41 -5.20
C ILE A 271 11.47 -14.43 -5.50
N GLY A 272 10.20 -13.99 -5.62
CA GLY A 272 9.07 -14.86 -5.91
C GLY A 272 9.18 -15.65 -7.23
N ARG A 273 9.93 -15.12 -8.21
CA ARG A 273 10.19 -15.81 -9.49
C ARG A 273 11.34 -16.82 -9.44
N VAL A 274 12.28 -16.66 -8.51
CA VAL A 274 13.50 -17.46 -8.49
C VAL A 274 13.43 -18.61 -7.49
N VAL A 275 12.74 -18.43 -6.35
CA VAL A 275 12.78 -19.36 -5.20
C VAL A 275 12.28 -20.77 -5.53
N ILE A 276 11.22 -20.91 -6.33
CA ILE A 276 10.64 -22.22 -6.69
C ILE A 276 10.52 -22.34 -8.22
N TYR A 277 11.58 -21.99 -8.93
CA TYR A 277 11.59 -22.12 -10.40
C TYR A 277 11.21 -23.55 -10.83
N PRO A 278 10.31 -23.74 -11.87
CA PRO A 278 9.72 -22.74 -12.77
C PRO A 278 8.38 -22.12 -12.27
N TYR A 279 7.97 -22.41 -11.05
CA TYR A 279 6.73 -21.85 -10.48
C TYR A 279 6.97 -20.46 -9.90
N GLU A 280 5.95 -19.59 -9.99
CA GLU A 280 5.99 -18.27 -9.41
C GLU A 280 5.20 -18.22 -8.11
N LEU A 281 5.81 -17.71 -7.04
CA LEU A 281 5.12 -17.47 -5.78
C LEU A 281 4.31 -16.17 -5.83
N PRO A 282 3.10 -16.14 -5.23
CA PRO A 282 2.34 -14.91 -5.07
C PRO A 282 3.15 -13.85 -4.33
N ILE A 283 3.10 -12.60 -4.83
CA ILE A 283 3.83 -11.49 -4.22
C ILE A 283 3.36 -11.22 -2.79
N GLU A 284 2.07 -11.43 -2.50
CA GLU A 284 1.51 -11.29 -1.16
C GLU A 284 2.23 -12.16 -0.14
N LEU A 285 2.57 -13.41 -0.49
CA LEU A 285 3.31 -14.32 0.39
C LEU A 285 4.73 -13.81 0.67
N ILE A 286 5.45 -13.40 -0.37
CA ILE A 286 6.84 -12.94 -0.23
C ILE A 286 6.90 -11.63 0.58
N VAL A 287 6.05 -10.67 0.24
CA VAL A 287 5.95 -9.40 0.98
C VAL A 287 5.45 -9.64 2.41
N GLY A 288 4.53 -10.60 2.61
CA GLY A 288 4.05 -10.99 3.92
C GLY A 288 5.17 -11.50 4.83
N ILE A 289 6.01 -12.41 4.34
CA ILE A 289 7.13 -12.98 5.09
C ILE A 289 8.21 -11.91 5.35
N ILE A 290 8.74 -11.30 4.30
CA ILE A 290 9.82 -10.30 4.41
C ILE A 290 9.33 -9.10 5.22
N GLY A 291 8.12 -8.63 4.93
CA GLY A 291 7.51 -7.53 5.64
C GLY A 291 7.32 -7.78 7.12
N SER A 292 6.82 -8.95 7.51
CA SER A 292 6.65 -9.30 8.92
C SER A 292 7.99 -9.31 9.67
N ILE A 293 9.03 -9.89 9.08
CA ILE A 293 10.39 -9.92 9.67
C ILE A 293 10.92 -8.49 9.82
N LEU A 294 10.81 -7.66 8.79
CA LEU A 294 11.27 -6.26 8.84
C LEU A 294 10.47 -5.45 9.87
N PHE A 295 9.16 -5.65 9.97
CA PHE A 295 8.31 -4.97 10.93
C PHE A 295 8.66 -5.31 12.38
N VAL A 296 8.84 -6.59 12.68
CA VAL A 296 9.26 -7.04 14.02
C VAL A 296 10.65 -6.51 14.36
N GLY A 297 11.60 -6.55 13.39
CA GLY A 297 12.93 -5.98 13.54
C GLY A 297 12.89 -4.48 13.86
N LEU A 298 12.06 -3.72 13.14
CA LEU A 298 11.85 -2.28 13.34
C LEU A 298 11.24 -1.99 14.72
N LEU A 299 10.26 -2.78 15.15
CA LEU A 299 9.65 -2.65 16.47
C LEU A 299 10.68 -2.87 17.58
N LEU A 300 11.45 -3.96 17.50
CA LEU A 300 12.51 -4.28 18.47
C LEU A 300 13.60 -3.20 18.51
N TYR A 301 13.98 -2.66 17.36
CA TYR A 301 14.94 -1.56 17.28
C TYR A 301 14.43 -0.32 18.00
N ARG A 302 13.19 0.11 17.76
CA ARG A 302 12.57 1.25 18.45
C ARG A 302 12.48 1.06 19.95
N LEU A 303 12.07 -0.14 20.41
CA LEU A 303 11.99 -0.46 21.84
C LEU A 303 13.36 -0.38 22.53
N ARG A 304 14.43 -0.84 21.87
CA ARG A 304 15.79 -0.77 22.43
C ARG A 304 16.30 0.66 22.54
N HIS A 305 16.05 1.50 21.53
CA HIS A 305 16.53 2.90 21.54
C HIS A 305 15.69 3.79 22.46
N GLY A 306 14.38 3.60 22.51
CA GLY A 306 13.51 4.29 23.45
C GLY A 306 13.90 4.03 24.92
N ARG A 307 14.24 2.76 25.27
CA ARG A 307 14.70 2.40 26.61
C ARG A 307 16.06 3.04 26.96
N LYS A 308 16.96 3.23 25.98
CA LYS A 308 18.25 3.92 26.21
C LYS A 308 18.04 5.39 26.50
N ALA A 309 17.18 6.08 25.75
CA ALA A 309 16.88 7.50 25.96
C ALA A 309 16.28 7.78 27.34
N VAL A 310 15.32 6.94 27.78
CA VAL A 310 14.70 7.05 29.13
C VAL A 310 15.72 6.76 30.25
N ARG A 311 16.67 5.85 30.03
CA ARG A 311 17.73 5.56 31.03
C ARG A 311 18.71 6.73 31.13
N LEU A 312 19.07 7.38 30.03
CA LEU A 312 19.96 8.54 30.02
C LEU A 312 19.30 9.75 30.72
N ASP A 313 18.01 10.02 30.46
CA ASP A 313 17.25 11.10 31.13
C ASP A 313 17.13 10.87 32.63
N LYS A 314 16.93 9.62 33.08
CA LYS A 314 16.93 9.26 34.50
C LYS A 314 18.32 9.38 35.14
N ALA A 315 19.39 9.12 34.40
CA ALA A 315 20.76 9.26 34.89
C ALA A 315 21.15 10.75 35.05
N THR A 316 20.81 11.60 34.07
CA THR A 316 21.05 13.03 34.11
C THR A 316 20.24 13.73 35.21
N LYS A 317 18.97 13.34 35.45
CA LYS A 317 18.17 13.85 36.57
C LYS A 317 18.72 13.45 37.95
N LYS A 318 19.36 12.28 38.08
CA LYS A 318 20.00 11.86 39.35
C LYS A 318 21.31 12.62 39.64
N THR A 319 22.04 13.00 38.62
CA THR A 319 23.32 13.74 38.79
C THR A 319 23.12 15.26 38.93
N GLY A 320 22.02 15.84 38.37
CA GLY A 320 21.70 17.26 38.48
C GLY A 320 20.93 17.66 39.74
N GLY A 321 20.49 16.70 40.58
CA GLY A 321 19.79 16.94 41.84
C GLY A 321 20.70 16.83 43.07
N ALA A 322 22.03 16.66 42.87
CA ALA A 322 23.04 16.53 43.95
C ALA A 322 23.98 17.73 44.02
N ALA A 323 23.65 18.84 43.36
CA ALA A 323 24.26 20.15 43.46
C ALA A 323 23.22 21.16 43.90
#